data_30498beda52ad489b3331829c4358612
#
_entry.id   30498beda52ad489b3331829c4358612
#
_cell.length_a   1.000
_cell.length_b   1.000
_cell.length_c   1.000
_cell.angle_alpha   90.00
_cell.angle_beta   90.00
_cell.angle_gamma   90.00
#
_symmetry.space_group_name_H-M   'P 1'
#
loop_
_entity.id
_entity.type
_entity.pdbx_description
1 polymer ?
#
loop_
_entity_poly.entity_id
_entity_poly.type
_entity_poly.pdbx_seq_one_letter_code
_entity_poly.pdbx_strand_id
1 'polypeptide(L)'
;MLSSKIKDIKIRKLFSKIENKNIINKFLFYYIASYYKKAEKKNHLLFYVNLFTKKRFSLINKTKTTNRCVLTNRNRSVLRPYKISRVILRELLQFGILPGFSKAVW
;
A
#
# COMPACT_ATOMS: atom_id res chain seq x y z
N MET A 1 13.76 -17.22 -0.46
CA MET A 1 13.62 -15.74 -0.60
C MET A 1 12.98 -15.30 -1.91
N LEU A 2 13.21 -15.97 -3.04
CA LEU A 2 12.63 -15.64 -4.35
C LEU A 2 11.09 -15.71 -4.35
N SER A 3 10.51 -16.70 -3.67
CA SER A 3 9.06 -16.89 -3.58
C SER A 3 8.33 -15.70 -2.94
N SER A 4 8.91 -15.06 -1.94
CA SER A 4 8.31 -13.90 -1.27
C SER A 4 8.36 -12.63 -2.14
N LYS A 5 9.38 -12.47 -2.97
CA LYS A 5 9.48 -11.40 -3.96
C LYS A 5 8.40 -11.53 -5.04
N ILE A 6 8.21 -12.75 -5.54
CA ILE A 6 7.19 -13.03 -6.56
C ILE A 6 5.78 -12.77 -6.00
N LYS A 7 5.50 -13.22 -4.77
CA LYS A 7 4.22 -12.95 -4.09
C LYS A 7 3.98 -11.45 -3.93
N ASP A 8 4.98 -10.69 -3.50
CA ASP A 8 4.86 -9.23 -3.33
C ASP A 8 4.59 -8.52 -4.66
N ILE A 9 5.29 -8.91 -5.73
CA ILE A 9 5.05 -8.36 -7.08
C ILE A 9 3.61 -8.66 -7.56
N LYS A 10 3.11 -9.88 -7.34
CA LYS A 10 1.73 -10.24 -7.68
C LYS A 10 0.73 -9.39 -6.90
N ILE A 11 0.92 -9.22 -5.60
CA ILE A 11 0.06 -8.40 -4.74
C ILE A 11 0.07 -6.94 -5.20
N ARG A 12 1.21 -6.36 -5.55
CA ARG A 12 1.32 -4.99 -6.05
C ARG A 12 0.61 -4.80 -7.37
N LYS A 13 0.77 -5.74 -8.32
CA LYS A 13 0.04 -5.71 -9.60
C LYS A 13 -1.47 -5.79 -9.41
N LEU A 14 -1.94 -6.66 -8.52
CA LEU A 14 -3.36 -6.75 -8.18
C LEU A 14 -3.87 -5.50 -7.47
N PHE A 15 -3.09 -4.95 -6.54
CA PHE A 15 -3.43 -3.71 -5.85
C PHE A 15 -3.62 -2.56 -6.83
N SER A 16 -2.67 -2.36 -7.75
CA SER A 16 -2.76 -1.30 -8.77
C SER A 16 -4.02 -1.41 -9.64
N LYS A 17 -4.41 -2.64 -10.03
CA LYS A 17 -5.66 -2.86 -10.80
C LYS A 17 -6.92 -2.55 -10.00
N ILE A 18 -6.91 -2.85 -8.69
CA ILE A 18 -8.07 -2.70 -7.83
C ILE A 18 -8.18 -1.27 -7.29
N GLU A 19 -7.05 -0.55 -7.14
CA GLU A 19 -7.01 0.80 -6.58
C GLU A 19 -7.91 1.77 -7.35
N ASN A 20 -7.83 1.76 -8.67
CA ASN A 20 -8.66 2.61 -9.52
C ASN A 20 -10.16 2.33 -9.32
N LYS A 21 -10.55 1.05 -9.26
CA LYS A 21 -11.93 0.64 -8.98
C LYS A 21 -12.38 1.08 -7.58
N ASN A 22 -11.51 0.97 -6.59
CA ASN A 22 -11.80 1.39 -5.22
C ASN A 22 -11.98 2.91 -5.10
N ILE A 23 -11.19 3.70 -5.85
CA ILE A 23 -11.32 5.16 -5.89
C ILE A 23 -12.69 5.55 -6.50
N ILE A 24 -13.05 4.96 -7.64
CA ILE A 24 -14.34 5.20 -8.29
C ILE A 24 -15.50 4.81 -7.35
N ASN A 25 -15.42 3.64 -6.72
CA ASN A 25 -16.44 3.19 -5.78
C ASN A 25 -16.58 4.12 -4.55
N LYS A 26 -15.46 4.64 -4.04
CA LYS A 26 -15.50 5.64 -2.96
C LYS A 26 -16.18 6.93 -3.41
N PHE A 27 -15.84 7.43 -4.58
CA PHE A 27 -16.46 8.64 -5.12
C PHE A 27 -17.97 8.46 -5.29
N LEU A 28 -18.38 7.37 -5.93
CA LEU A 28 -19.81 7.05 -6.08
C LEU A 28 -20.52 6.93 -4.73
N PHE A 29 -19.88 6.31 -3.74
CA PHE A 29 -20.43 6.20 -2.40
C PHE A 29 -20.68 7.57 -1.77
N TYR A 30 -19.69 8.48 -1.82
CA TYR A 30 -19.86 9.83 -1.27
C TYR A 30 -20.93 10.62 -2.02
N TYR A 31 -20.99 10.51 -3.34
CA TYR A 31 -21.99 11.16 -4.16
C TYR A 31 -23.41 10.70 -3.77
N ILE A 32 -23.62 9.38 -3.72
CA ILE A 32 -24.89 8.76 -3.34
C ILE A 32 -25.26 9.16 -1.90
N ALA A 33 -24.31 9.09 -0.96
CA ALA A 33 -24.55 9.44 0.43
C ALA A 33 -24.99 10.91 0.58
N SER A 34 -24.36 11.83 -0.16
CA SER A 34 -24.74 13.26 -0.14
C SER A 34 -26.15 13.51 -0.71
N TYR A 35 -26.50 12.80 -1.78
CA TYR A 35 -27.83 12.88 -2.40
C TYR A 35 -28.94 12.41 -1.45
N TYR A 36 -28.77 11.22 -0.85
CA TYR A 36 -29.79 10.66 0.06
C TYR A 36 -29.88 11.42 1.39
N LYS A 37 -28.79 12.02 1.85
CA LYS A 37 -28.81 12.89 3.02
C LYS A 37 -29.69 14.11 2.81
N LYS A 38 -29.69 14.71 1.61
CA LYS A 38 -30.55 15.81 1.23
C LYS A 38 -32.03 15.39 1.09
N ALA A 39 -32.27 14.15 0.64
CA ALA A 39 -33.63 13.65 0.34
C ALA A 39 -34.34 13.00 1.55
N GLU A 40 -33.75 13.03 2.75
CA GLU A 40 -34.29 12.40 3.99
C GLU A 40 -34.62 10.90 3.89
N LYS A 41 -34.22 10.24 2.81
CA LYS A 41 -34.51 8.82 2.54
C LYS A 41 -33.46 7.88 3.17
N LYS A 42 -33.44 7.81 4.52
CA LYS A 42 -32.47 7.04 5.29
C LYS A 42 -32.43 5.53 4.96
N ASN A 43 -33.61 4.93 4.69
CA ASN A 43 -33.71 3.48 4.44
C ASN A 43 -32.99 3.05 3.15
N HIS A 44 -33.10 3.83 2.09
CA HIS A 44 -32.39 3.58 0.83
C HIS A 44 -30.88 3.76 0.98
N LEU A 45 -30.46 4.74 1.79
CA LEU A 45 -29.04 4.94 2.09
C LEU A 45 -28.41 3.69 2.74
N LEU A 46 -29.10 3.09 3.72
CA LEU A 46 -28.62 1.90 4.41
C LEU A 46 -28.43 0.72 3.46
N PHE A 47 -29.35 0.52 2.52
CA PHE A 47 -29.26 -0.51 1.50
C PHE A 47 -28.02 -0.32 0.61
N TYR A 48 -27.79 0.90 0.10
CA TYR A 48 -26.60 1.20 -0.72
C TYR A 48 -25.30 1.09 0.09
N VAL A 49 -25.27 1.54 1.34
CA VAL A 49 -24.12 1.36 2.23
C VAL A 49 -23.78 -0.11 2.38
N ASN A 50 -24.76 -0.97 2.61
CA ASN A 50 -24.54 -2.42 2.74
C ASN A 50 -24.01 -3.07 1.45
N LEU A 51 -24.53 -2.67 0.29
CA LEU A 51 -24.03 -3.15 -1.01
C LEU A 51 -22.57 -2.74 -1.25
N PHE A 52 -22.22 -1.48 -0.94
CA PHE A 52 -20.86 -0.97 -1.11
C PHE A 52 -19.89 -1.55 -0.09
N THR A 53 -20.30 -1.78 1.15
CA THR A 53 -19.45 -2.40 2.17
C THR A 53 -19.14 -3.86 1.82
N LYS A 54 -20.11 -4.63 1.33
CA LYS A 54 -19.85 -6.01 0.85
C LYS A 54 -18.83 -6.06 -0.29
N LYS A 55 -18.89 -5.12 -1.25
CA LYS A 55 -17.91 -5.03 -2.35
C LYS A 55 -16.54 -4.50 -1.92
N ARG A 56 -16.47 -3.74 -0.82
CA ARG A 56 -15.25 -3.07 -0.34
C ARG A 56 -14.25 -4.01 0.31
N PHE A 57 -14.68 -5.17 0.74
CA PHE A 57 -13.81 -6.20 1.32
C PHE A 57 -13.03 -7.00 0.27
N SER A 58 -12.62 -6.33 -0.82
CA SER A 58 -11.55 -6.93 -1.62
C SER A 58 -10.30 -7.04 -0.75
N LEU A 59 -9.84 -8.25 -0.58
CA LEU A 59 -8.77 -8.71 0.31
C LEU A 59 -7.41 -8.01 0.14
N ILE A 60 -7.32 -7.02 -0.75
CA ILE A 60 -6.06 -6.38 -1.13
C ILE A 60 -6.11 -4.89 -0.80
N ASN A 61 -5.72 -4.58 0.42
CA ASN A 61 -5.54 -3.21 0.89
C ASN A 61 -4.07 -2.79 0.79
N LYS A 62 -3.81 -1.48 0.75
CA LYS A 62 -2.47 -0.89 0.78
C LYS A 62 -1.62 -1.39 1.97
N THR A 63 -2.27 -1.71 3.08
CA THR A 63 -1.63 -2.27 4.29
C THR A 63 -0.98 -3.63 4.08
N LYS A 64 -1.41 -4.40 3.07
CA LYS A 64 -0.81 -5.70 2.72
C LYS A 64 0.45 -5.58 1.87
N THR A 65 0.70 -4.41 1.27
CA THR A 65 1.93 -4.14 0.54
C THR A 65 3.00 -3.69 1.51
N THR A 66 4.05 -4.47 1.65
CA THR A 66 5.19 -4.16 2.52
C THR A 66 6.35 -3.60 1.70
N ASN A 67 7.08 -2.62 2.27
CA ASN A 67 8.31 -2.17 1.66
C ASN A 67 9.38 -3.24 1.84
N ARG A 68 10.07 -3.60 0.75
CA ARG A 68 11.13 -4.60 0.75
C ARG A 68 12.42 -4.01 0.22
N CYS A 69 13.52 -4.49 0.76
CA CYS A 69 14.85 -4.16 0.27
C CYS A 69 15.00 -4.63 -1.18
N VAL A 70 15.50 -3.77 -2.06
CA VAL A 70 15.70 -4.10 -3.47
C VAL A 70 16.72 -5.22 -3.65
N LEU A 71 17.78 -5.22 -2.83
CA LEU A 71 18.89 -6.20 -2.93
C LEU A 71 18.55 -7.52 -2.24
N THR A 72 18.20 -7.47 -0.95
CA THR A 72 18.03 -8.69 -0.13
C THR A 72 16.58 -9.15 0.00
N ASN A 73 15.61 -8.36 -0.50
CA ASN A 73 14.19 -8.64 -0.36
C ASN A 73 13.67 -8.73 1.10
N ARG A 74 14.46 -8.29 2.06
CA ARG A 74 14.08 -8.19 3.47
C ARG A 74 12.99 -7.14 3.65
N ASN A 75 11.95 -7.45 4.44
CA ASN A 75 10.84 -6.54 4.70
C ASN A 75 10.99 -5.71 5.99
N ARG A 76 11.94 -6.10 6.87
CA ARG A 76 12.18 -5.39 8.13
C ARG A 76 13.26 -4.32 7.97
N SER A 77 13.09 -3.18 8.65
CA SER A 77 14.08 -2.09 8.72
C SER A 77 14.49 -1.57 7.34
N VAL A 78 13.54 -1.40 6.44
CA VAL A 78 13.76 -0.82 5.12
C VAL A 78 13.56 0.68 5.18
N LEU A 79 14.57 1.44 4.78
CA LEU A 79 14.50 2.89 4.66
C LEU A 79 13.67 3.26 3.43
N ARG A 80 12.60 4.02 3.64
CA ARG A 80 11.63 4.35 2.57
C ARG A 80 12.24 5.08 1.38
N PRO A 81 13.08 6.12 1.56
CA PRO A 81 13.63 6.86 0.43
C PRO A 81 14.55 6.02 -0.46
N TYR A 82 15.36 5.16 0.14
CA TYR A 82 16.36 4.36 -0.59
C TYR A 82 15.88 2.95 -0.96
N LYS A 83 14.78 2.48 -0.33
CA LYS A 83 14.26 1.10 -0.49
C LYS A 83 15.33 0.02 -0.19
N ILE A 84 16.29 0.34 0.66
CA ILE A 84 17.40 -0.52 1.08
C ILE A 84 17.24 -0.80 2.58
N SER A 85 17.60 -2.03 3.01
CA SER A 85 17.61 -2.39 4.43
C SER A 85 18.78 -1.72 5.14
N ARG A 86 18.61 -1.40 6.44
CA ARG A 86 19.67 -0.79 7.26
C ARG A 86 20.97 -1.59 7.27
N VAL A 87 20.90 -2.93 7.17
CA VAL A 87 22.08 -3.82 7.15
C VAL A 87 22.90 -3.57 5.90
N ILE A 88 22.28 -3.65 4.74
CA ILE A 88 22.94 -3.41 3.46
C ILE A 88 23.42 -1.96 3.34
N LEU A 89 22.62 -1.00 3.83
CA LEU A 89 23.04 0.40 3.83
C LEU A 89 24.34 0.57 4.61
N ARG A 90 24.45 -0.05 5.80
CA ARG A 90 25.67 0.00 6.61
C ARG A 90 26.88 -0.59 5.89
N GLU A 91 26.70 -1.72 5.20
CA GLU A 91 27.77 -2.34 4.39
C GLU A 91 28.22 -1.42 3.26
N LEU A 92 27.26 -0.87 2.48
CA LEU A 92 27.57 0.05 1.39
C LEU A 92 28.29 1.32 1.86
N LEU A 93 27.94 1.84 3.05
CA LEU A 93 28.60 2.98 3.66
C LEU A 93 30.02 2.63 4.13
N GLN A 94 30.20 1.42 4.65
CA GLN A 94 31.52 0.95 5.10
C GLN A 94 32.51 0.81 3.93
N PHE A 95 32.02 0.37 2.78
CA PHE A 95 32.82 0.25 1.56
C PHE A 95 32.93 1.57 0.75
N GLY A 96 32.35 2.67 1.24
CA GLY A 96 32.42 3.97 0.55
C GLY A 96 31.72 4.01 -0.82
N ILE A 97 30.82 3.07 -1.11
CA ILE A 97 30.11 2.97 -2.40
C ILE A 97 29.12 4.12 -2.58
N LEU A 98 28.60 4.67 -1.48
CA LEU A 98 27.65 5.77 -1.51
C LEU A 98 28.39 7.11 -1.33
N PRO A 99 28.55 7.92 -2.38
CA PRO A 99 29.23 9.20 -2.28
C PRO A 99 28.44 10.18 -1.39
N GLY A 100 29.13 10.96 -0.59
CA GLY A 100 28.54 11.96 0.29
C GLY A 100 27.96 11.44 1.61
N PHE A 101 28.05 10.15 1.87
CA PHE A 101 27.60 9.55 3.13
C PHE A 101 28.73 8.76 3.79
N SER A 102 28.85 8.89 5.09
CA SER A 102 29.77 8.10 5.91
C SER A 102 29.03 7.34 6.99
N LYS A 103 29.61 6.23 7.45
CA LYS A 103 29.08 5.47 8.57
C LYS A 103 29.22 6.30 9.84
N ALA A 104 28.11 6.45 10.57
CA ALA A 104 28.18 7.07 11.90
C ALA A 104 29.01 6.16 12.84
N VAL A 105 30.00 6.75 13.47
CA VAL A 105 30.84 6.14 14.51
C VAL A 105 30.62 6.95 15.78
N TRP A 106 30.18 6.26 16.81
CA TRP A 106 29.94 6.84 18.16
C TRP A 106 31.14 6.55 19.04
#